data_1bdccabe7c86355b5e558439ad8559bc
#
_entry.id   1bdccabe7c86355b5e558439ad8559bc
#
_cell.length_a   1.000
_cell.length_b   1.000
_cell.length_c   1.000
_cell.angle_alpha   90.00
_cell.angle_beta   90.00
_cell.angle_gamma   90.00
#
_symmetry.space_group_name_H-M   'P 1'
#
loop_
_entity.id
_entity.type
_entity.pdbx_description
1 polymer ?
#
loop_
_entity_poly.entity_id
_entity_poly.type
_entity_poly.pdbx_seq_one_letter_code
_entity_poly.pdbx_strand_id
1 'polypeptide(L)'
;EVHGHKNIYFLGGLKEHIHSKQRLAGYIDSMKAHNLPVTDDMIYYGTYWYDSGDYMVDELVKDKEHLPDAIVCANDCMAIGVCTAFDRYGIRVPEDIAVVGYDSIEDGRNSPVPITSADIPADDCGHYCMKYIDAKLNGHDVPEFKSNVELYIGGTCGCEGWERETVRIRRDKWETDLSETGFYSCFNNMADDLVAQTSVESFFDTVSEYVYQIRPFESFHLCLNDYWRNPEVMTGDEALRHGYTDHVYRLIKCGPDEKEERHIRYDDVFESAKLLPELYEDRDYPTAFIFTPLFFQDRSFGYAVVNYGAEPRVYEDV
;
A
#
# COMPACT_ATOMS: atom_id res chain seq x y z
N GLU A 1 -7.10 29.45 15.79
CA GLU A 1 -8.10 30.54 15.74
C GLU A 1 -9.52 29.99 15.60
N VAL A 2 -9.80 29.15 14.59
CA VAL A 2 -11.16 28.68 14.28
C VAL A 2 -11.72 27.82 15.42
N HIS A 3 -10.97 26.83 15.89
CA HIS A 3 -11.41 25.87 16.93
C HIS A 3 -11.00 26.27 18.36
N GLY A 4 -10.20 27.32 18.52
CA GLY A 4 -9.79 27.82 19.82
C GLY A 4 -8.81 26.93 20.59
N HIS A 5 -8.16 25.98 19.93
CA HIS A 5 -7.14 25.08 20.51
C HIS A 5 -5.96 25.89 21.06
N LYS A 6 -5.44 25.48 22.22
CA LYS A 6 -4.36 26.17 22.92
C LYS A 6 -3.19 25.25 23.25
N ASN A 7 -3.49 24.00 23.58
CA ASN A 7 -2.51 22.97 23.88
C ASN A 7 -2.25 22.13 22.60
N ILE A 8 -1.35 22.61 21.74
CA ILE A 8 -1.13 22.03 20.41
C ILE A 8 0.26 21.41 20.39
N TYR A 9 0.35 20.13 20.08
CA TYR A 9 1.61 19.39 20.01
C TYR A 9 2.09 19.26 18.57
N PHE A 10 3.39 19.00 18.39
CA PHE A 10 4.01 18.83 17.08
C PHE A 10 4.70 17.47 16.96
N LEU A 11 4.41 16.73 15.91
CA LEU A 11 5.13 15.52 15.53
C LEU A 11 5.95 15.80 14.27
N GLY A 12 7.26 16.02 14.44
CA GLY A 12 8.22 16.20 13.36
C GLY A 12 8.67 14.86 12.77
N GLY A 13 9.28 14.93 11.58
CA GLY A 13 10.01 13.81 11.01
C GLY A 13 11.40 13.66 11.64
N LEU A 14 12.36 13.11 10.88
CA LEU A 14 13.74 12.95 11.35
C LEU A 14 14.31 14.29 11.83
N LYS A 15 14.78 14.33 13.07
CA LYS A 15 15.17 15.57 13.78
C LYS A 15 16.17 16.43 13.00
N GLU A 16 17.14 15.79 12.33
CA GLU A 16 18.18 16.51 11.60
C GLU A 16 17.80 16.86 10.14
N HIS A 17 16.67 16.34 9.66
CA HIS A 17 16.22 16.58 8.30
C HIS A 17 15.77 18.03 8.10
N ILE A 18 16.13 18.63 6.95
CA ILE A 18 15.87 20.05 6.67
C ILE A 18 14.37 20.38 6.71
N HIS A 19 13.52 19.54 6.13
CA HIS A 19 12.08 19.77 6.13
C HIS A 19 11.47 19.65 7.52
N SER A 20 11.98 18.76 8.37
CA SER A 20 11.55 18.67 9.76
C SER A 20 11.84 19.97 10.52
N LYS A 21 13.04 20.52 10.35
CA LYS A 21 13.44 21.80 10.95
C LYS A 21 12.58 22.97 10.43
N GLN A 22 12.29 23.00 9.12
CA GLN A 22 11.47 24.05 8.52
C GLN A 22 10.01 23.99 9.01
N ARG A 23 9.40 22.79 9.03
CA ARG A 23 8.02 22.60 9.51
C ARG A 23 7.90 22.89 11.00
N LEU A 24 8.87 22.48 11.81
CA LEU A 24 8.95 22.86 13.24
C LEU A 24 9.07 24.38 13.42
N ALA A 25 9.90 25.04 12.63
CA ALA A 25 10.03 26.49 12.71
C ALA A 25 8.68 27.19 12.40
N GLY A 26 7.96 26.73 11.36
CA GLY A 26 6.62 27.23 11.04
C GLY A 26 5.60 27.03 12.16
N TYR A 27 5.62 25.85 12.81
CA TYR A 27 4.80 25.59 13.99
C TYR A 27 5.15 26.57 15.14
N ILE A 28 6.43 26.70 15.49
CA ILE A 28 6.89 27.61 16.57
C ILE A 28 6.50 29.05 16.29
N ASP A 29 6.70 29.51 15.04
CA ASP A 29 6.36 30.89 14.64
C ASP A 29 4.85 31.14 14.72
N SER A 30 4.03 30.18 14.30
CA SER A 30 2.57 30.25 14.44
C SER A 30 2.14 30.30 15.90
N MET A 31 2.65 29.44 16.75
CA MET A 31 2.34 29.42 18.18
C MET A 31 2.70 30.76 18.84
N LYS A 32 3.88 31.32 18.55
CA LYS A 32 4.33 32.62 19.05
C LYS A 32 3.41 33.75 18.57
N ALA A 33 3.03 33.75 17.28
CA ALA A 33 2.15 34.77 16.72
C ALA A 33 0.79 34.84 17.44
N HIS A 34 0.34 33.70 17.99
CA HIS A 34 -0.91 33.58 18.73
C HIS A 34 -0.73 33.65 20.25
N ASN A 35 0.48 33.95 20.73
CA ASN A 35 0.82 34.01 22.18
C ASN A 35 0.55 32.67 22.90
N LEU A 36 0.76 31.55 22.21
CA LEU A 36 0.65 30.21 22.78
C LEU A 36 2.04 29.70 23.21
N PRO A 37 2.13 28.97 24.32
CA PRO A 37 3.41 28.43 24.81
C PRO A 37 3.90 27.31 23.88
N VAL A 38 5.21 27.18 23.78
CA VAL A 38 5.88 26.00 23.19
C VAL A 38 6.96 25.55 24.16
N THR A 39 6.88 24.30 24.59
CA THR A 39 7.84 23.66 25.48
C THR A 39 8.41 22.40 24.78
N ASP A 40 9.55 21.91 25.24
CA ASP A 40 10.24 20.79 24.62
C ASP A 40 9.41 19.49 24.64
N ASP A 41 8.58 19.31 25.67
CA ASP A 41 7.69 18.17 25.83
C ASP A 41 6.49 18.14 24.87
N MET A 42 6.21 19.27 24.20
CA MET A 42 5.21 19.35 23.14
C MET A 42 5.75 18.92 21.77
N ILE A 43 7.05 18.61 21.64
CA ILE A 43 7.71 18.34 20.36
C ILE A 43 8.21 16.91 20.32
N TYR A 44 7.63 16.11 19.42
CA TYR A 44 8.00 14.74 19.16
C TYR A 44 8.66 14.62 17.79
N TYR A 45 9.40 13.53 17.58
CA TYR A 45 10.07 13.24 16.32
C TYR A 45 9.79 11.79 15.89
N GLY A 46 9.55 11.61 14.60
CA GLY A 46 9.32 10.32 13.96
C GLY A 46 10.20 10.14 12.72
N THR A 47 9.77 9.28 11.82
CA THR A 47 10.50 8.82 10.65
C THR A 47 9.90 9.28 9.32
N TYR A 48 8.82 10.07 9.34
CA TYR A 48 7.93 10.41 8.23
C TYR A 48 7.00 9.26 7.77
N TRP A 49 7.02 8.11 8.45
CA TRP A 49 6.16 6.96 8.14
C TRP A 49 5.02 6.79 9.15
N TYR A 50 4.10 5.91 8.83
CA TYR A 50 2.86 5.63 9.56
C TYR A 50 3.10 5.18 11.01
N ASP A 51 4.19 4.47 11.29
CA ASP A 51 4.59 4.01 12.63
C ASP A 51 5.06 5.11 13.58
N SER A 52 5.33 6.30 13.04
CA SER A 52 5.85 7.43 13.82
C SER A 52 4.91 7.93 14.91
N GLY A 53 3.60 7.70 14.75
CA GLY A 53 2.59 8.09 15.71
C GLY A 53 2.56 7.23 16.97
N ASP A 54 2.97 5.97 16.89
CA ASP A 54 2.82 4.99 17.97
C ASP A 54 3.50 5.44 19.26
N TYR A 55 4.79 5.80 19.18
CA TYR A 55 5.52 6.25 20.38
C TYR A 55 4.92 7.50 21.02
N MET A 56 4.54 8.49 20.22
CA MET A 56 3.91 9.72 20.73
C MET A 56 2.60 9.41 21.42
N VAL A 57 1.73 8.62 20.76
CA VAL A 57 0.42 8.26 21.30
C VAL A 57 0.56 7.42 22.57
N ASP A 58 1.48 6.44 22.60
CA ASP A 58 1.75 5.61 23.78
C ASP A 58 2.20 6.45 25.01
N GLU A 59 2.95 7.54 24.78
CA GLU A 59 3.30 8.46 25.85
C GLU A 59 2.09 9.31 26.28
N LEU A 60 1.33 9.85 25.35
CA LEU A 60 0.18 10.72 25.64
C LEU A 60 -0.93 9.98 26.38
N VAL A 61 -1.22 8.73 26.03
CA VAL A 61 -2.32 7.97 26.66
C VAL A 61 -2.02 7.50 28.08
N LYS A 62 -0.80 7.68 28.58
CA LYS A 62 -0.47 7.45 30.01
C LYS A 62 -1.22 8.41 30.92
N ASP A 63 -1.57 9.59 30.41
CA ASP A 63 -2.39 10.60 31.07
C ASP A 63 -3.54 11.05 30.17
N LYS A 64 -4.55 10.19 30.05
CA LYS A 64 -5.72 10.44 29.17
C LYS A 64 -6.56 11.66 29.60
N GLU A 65 -6.41 12.13 30.83
CA GLU A 65 -7.16 13.30 31.33
C GLU A 65 -6.55 14.63 30.82
N HIS A 66 -5.31 14.61 30.36
CA HIS A 66 -4.58 15.79 29.92
C HIS A 66 -4.04 15.67 28.48
N LEU A 67 -4.83 15.08 27.59
CA LEU A 67 -4.46 15.03 26.16
C LEU A 67 -4.32 16.45 25.58
N PRO A 68 -3.46 16.65 24.56
CA PRO A 68 -3.42 17.90 23.84
C PRO A 68 -4.75 18.15 23.08
N ASP A 69 -5.06 19.42 22.82
CA ASP A 69 -6.23 19.80 22.02
C ASP A 69 -6.04 19.35 20.55
N ALA A 70 -4.81 19.42 20.07
CA ALA A 70 -4.48 19.10 18.67
C ALA A 70 -3.03 18.64 18.51
N ILE A 71 -2.79 17.85 17.44
CA ILE A 71 -1.46 17.46 16.97
C ILE A 71 -1.27 17.95 15.56
N VAL A 72 -0.16 18.66 15.32
CA VAL A 72 0.32 19.03 13.99
C VAL A 72 1.40 18.04 13.58
N CYS A 73 1.11 17.20 12.60
CA CYS A 73 2.04 16.24 12.04
C CYS A 73 2.83 16.85 10.89
N ALA A 74 4.12 16.52 10.79
CA ALA A 74 4.95 17.05 9.72
C ALA A 74 4.57 16.49 8.33
N ASN A 75 3.85 15.36 8.25
CA ASN A 75 3.24 14.89 7.01
C ASN A 75 1.99 14.04 7.27
N ASP A 76 1.28 13.66 6.19
CA ASP A 76 0.03 12.92 6.27
C ASP A 76 0.24 11.46 6.68
N CYS A 77 1.34 10.80 6.27
CA CYS A 77 1.63 9.43 6.72
C CYS A 77 1.70 9.35 8.25
N MET A 78 2.35 10.33 8.88
CA MET A 78 2.40 10.39 10.35
C MET A 78 1.03 10.76 10.95
N ALA A 79 0.26 11.64 10.30
CA ALA A 79 -1.08 11.99 10.76
C ALA A 79 -2.03 10.77 10.73
N ILE A 80 -1.99 9.97 9.68
CA ILE A 80 -2.73 8.70 9.58
C ILE A 80 -2.30 7.75 10.69
N GLY A 81 -0.98 7.61 10.92
CA GLY A 81 -0.44 6.78 11.99
C GLY A 81 -0.93 7.22 13.38
N VAL A 82 -0.94 8.52 13.65
CA VAL A 82 -1.46 9.08 14.91
C VAL A 82 -2.95 8.77 15.07
N CYS A 83 -3.77 8.97 14.03
CA CYS A 83 -5.20 8.65 14.06
C CYS A 83 -5.43 7.16 14.32
N THR A 84 -4.68 6.29 13.64
CA THR A 84 -4.75 4.84 13.83
C THR A 84 -4.33 4.42 15.24
N ALA A 85 -3.28 5.06 15.79
CA ALA A 85 -2.83 4.78 17.14
C ALA A 85 -3.87 5.22 18.18
N PHE A 86 -4.50 6.38 18.03
CA PHE A 86 -5.56 6.82 18.93
C PHE A 86 -6.80 5.91 18.88
N ASP A 87 -7.20 5.44 17.70
CA ASP A 87 -8.34 4.53 17.54
C ASP A 87 -8.13 3.24 18.37
N ARG A 88 -6.92 2.68 18.41
CA ARG A 88 -6.58 1.50 19.26
C ARG A 88 -6.82 1.73 20.76
N TYR A 89 -6.76 2.99 21.19
CA TYR A 89 -7.02 3.37 22.59
C TYR A 89 -8.44 3.90 22.83
N GLY A 90 -9.29 3.89 21.80
CA GLY A 90 -10.67 4.38 21.84
C GLY A 90 -10.77 5.91 21.98
N ILE A 91 -9.73 6.65 21.57
CA ILE A 91 -9.71 8.12 21.52
C ILE A 91 -10.13 8.55 20.12
N ARG A 92 -11.14 9.40 20.06
CA ARG A 92 -11.78 9.80 18.79
C ARG A 92 -11.13 11.04 18.20
N VAL A 93 -10.87 10.98 16.93
CA VAL A 93 -10.43 12.12 16.12
C VAL A 93 -11.59 12.49 15.19
N PRO A 94 -12.13 13.71 15.23
CA PRO A 94 -11.61 14.91 15.92
C PRO A 94 -12.20 15.19 17.31
N GLU A 95 -13.15 14.39 17.83
CA GLU A 95 -13.98 14.77 18.98
C GLU A 95 -13.19 14.92 20.29
N ASP A 96 -12.18 14.10 20.51
CA ASP A 96 -11.36 14.10 21.73
C ASP A 96 -10.01 14.81 21.48
N ILE A 97 -9.52 14.79 20.23
CA ILE A 97 -8.27 15.44 19.81
C ILE A 97 -8.29 15.71 18.30
N ALA A 98 -7.86 16.90 17.89
CA ALA A 98 -7.71 17.22 16.48
C ALA A 98 -6.33 16.78 15.94
N VAL A 99 -6.28 16.33 14.68
CA VAL A 99 -5.02 15.97 14.00
C VAL A 99 -4.96 16.66 12.65
N VAL A 100 -3.82 17.24 12.30
CA VAL A 100 -3.59 17.84 10.99
C VAL A 100 -2.27 17.38 10.40
N GLY A 101 -2.23 17.24 9.08
CA GLY A 101 -1.09 16.77 8.31
C GLY A 101 -0.49 17.83 7.40
N TYR A 102 0.36 17.37 6.50
CA TYR A 102 1.03 18.13 5.46
C TYR A 102 1.32 17.19 4.29
N ASP A 103 1.27 17.65 3.08
CA ASP A 103 1.44 17.03 1.77
C ASP A 103 0.10 16.78 1.04
N SER A 104 -1.00 16.57 1.74
CA SER A 104 -2.36 16.29 1.21
C SER A 104 -2.37 15.10 0.25
N ILE A 105 -1.69 14.00 0.68
CA ILE A 105 -1.58 12.77 -0.12
C ILE A 105 -2.94 12.07 -0.27
N GLU A 106 -3.07 11.24 -1.30
CA GLU A 106 -4.31 10.52 -1.58
C GLU A 106 -4.77 9.64 -0.41
N ASP A 107 -3.84 8.92 0.24
CA ASP A 107 -4.12 8.10 1.42
C ASP A 107 -4.77 8.91 2.55
N GLY A 108 -4.26 10.13 2.80
CA GLY A 108 -4.82 11.03 3.80
C GLY A 108 -6.23 11.52 3.44
N ARG A 109 -6.47 11.82 2.16
CA ARG A 109 -7.79 12.25 1.65
C ARG A 109 -8.83 11.12 1.70
N ASN A 110 -8.39 9.88 1.51
CA ASN A 110 -9.24 8.70 1.46
C ASN A 110 -9.32 7.93 2.80
N SER A 111 -8.56 8.35 3.83
CA SER A 111 -8.62 7.72 5.15
C SER A 111 -10.03 7.74 5.76
N PRO A 112 -10.37 6.84 6.71
CA PRO A 112 -11.71 6.74 7.30
C PRO A 112 -12.25 8.07 7.84
N VAL A 113 -11.36 8.88 8.44
CA VAL A 113 -11.58 10.30 8.72
C VAL A 113 -10.53 11.06 7.92
N PRO A 114 -10.91 11.76 6.83
CA PRO A 114 -9.95 12.42 5.97
C PRO A 114 -9.07 13.42 6.73
N ILE A 115 -7.78 13.34 6.48
CA ILE A 115 -6.80 14.22 7.13
C ILE A 115 -6.97 15.66 6.63
N THR A 116 -7.13 16.60 7.53
CA THR A 116 -6.97 18.03 7.21
C THR A 116 -5.48 18.30 7.02
N SER A 117 -5.11 18.81 5.86
CA SER A 117 -3.71 18.87 5.44
C SER A 117 -3.37 20.12 4.63
N ALA A 118 -2.14 20.58 4.74
CA ALA A 118 -1.61 21.59 3.82
C ALA A 118 -1.30 20.93 2.48
N ASP A 119 -1.99 21.36 1.42
CA ASP A 119 -1.88 20.79 0.08
C ASP A 119 -0.69 21.38 -0.66
N ILE A 120 0.27 20.53 -1.01
CA ILE A 120 1.44 20.95 -1.79
C ILE A 120 1.02 20.97 -3.27
N PRO A 121 1.27 22.07 -3.99
CA PRO A 121 0.95 22.15 -5.42
C PRO A 121 1.95 21.34 -6.25
N ALA A 122 1.91 20.03 -6.16
CA ALA A 122 2.85 19.11 -6.80
C ALA A 122 2.83 19.23 -8.32
N ASP A 123 1.63 19.39 -8.92
CA ASP A 123 1.45 19.57 -10.36
C ASP A 123 2.11 20.88 -10.85
N ASP A 124 1.90 21.97 -10.12
CA ASP A 124 2.54 23.25 -10.44
C ASP A 124 4.06 23.17 -10.33
N CYS A 125 4.57 22.46 -9.32
CA CYS A 125 6.00 22.19 -9.17
C CYS A 125 6.54 21.41 -10.36
N GLY A 126 5.86 20.33 -10.77
CA GLY A 126 6.22 19.53 -11.93
C GLY A 126 6.23 20.33 -13.23
N HIS A 127 5.17 21.08 -13.50
CA HIS A 127 5.08 21.97 -14.66
C HIS A 127 6.19 23.03 -14.65
N TYR A 128 6.46 23.64 -13.49
CA TYR A 128 7.52 24.62 -13.38
C TYR A 128 8.91 24.00 -13.63
N CYS A 129 9.20 22.83 -13.09
CA CYS A 129 10.46 22.14 -13.34
C CYS A 129 10.70 21.90 -14.83
N MET A 130 9.66 21.47 -15.57
CA MET A 130 9.76 21.27 -17.02
C MET A 130 10.00 22.60 -17.76
N LYS A 131 9.26 23.66 -17.42
CA LYS A 131 9.48 25.01 -17.99
C LYS A 131 10.88 25.55 -17.67
N TYR A 132 11.39 25.30 -16.46
CA TYR A 132 12.74 25.68 -16.06
C TYR A 132 13.80 24.98 -16.91
N ILE A 133 13.66 23.66 -17.10
CA ILE A 133 14.59 22.88 -17.91
C ILE A 133 14.56 23.36 -19.37
N ASP A 134 13.37 23.52 -19.94
CA ASP A 134 13.20 24.00 -21.33
C ASP A 134 13.85 25.38 -21.52
N ALA A 135 13.60 26.33 -20.62
CA ALA A 135 14.21 27.68 -20.66
C ALA A 135 15.74 27.59 -20.61
N LYS A 136 16.29 26.73 -19.72
CA LYS A 136 17.77 26.55 -19.63
C LYS A 136 18.40 25.94 -20.87
N LEU A 137 17.75 24.94 -21.48
CA LEU A 137 18.22 24.28 -22.69
C LEU A 137 18.19 25.20 -23.91
N ASN A 138 17.19 26.08 -23.99
CA ASN A 138 16.98 26.96 -25.13
C ASN A 138 17.55 28.39 -24.93
N GLY A 139 18.19 28.67 -23.79
CA GLY A 139 18.78 29.97 -23.48
C GLY A 139 17.72 31.07 -23.22
N HIS A 140 16.52 30.69 -22.83
CA HIS A 140 15.46 31.63 -22.45
C HIS A 140 15.58 32.03 -20.98
N ASP A 141 14.91 33.14 -20.62
CA ASP A 141 14.78 33.53 -19.22
C ASP A 141 13.95 32.48 -18.47
N VAL A 142 14.42 32.16 -17.27
CA VAL A 142 13.71 31.20 -16.38
C VAL A 142 12.46 31.90 -15.81
N PRO A 143 11.27 31.30 -15.94
CA PRO A 143 10.06 31.84 -15.36
C PRO A 143 10.13 31.84 -13.83
N GLU A 144 9.48 32.82 -13.20
CA GLU A 144 9.33 32.83 -11.75
C GLU A 144 8.33 31.75 -11.31
N PHE A 145 8.70 30.97 -10.30
CA PHE A 145 7.77 30.02 -9.70
C PHE A 145 6.74 30.76 -8.83
N LYS A 146 5.49 30.59 -9.15
CA LYS A 146 4.36 31.16 -8.39
C LYS A 146 3.38 30.02 -8.12
N SER A 147 3.32 29.62 -6.89
CA SER A 147 2.31 28.70 -6.40
C SER A 147 2.04 28.96 -4.92
N ASN A 148 0.86 28.66 -4.49
CA ASN A 148 0.44 28.82 -3.10
C ASN A 148 0.11 27.44 -2.53
N VAL A 149 0.54 27.23 -1.28
CA VAL A 149 0.05 26.09 -0.48
C VAL A 149 -1.41 26.38 -0.12
N GLU A 150 -2.29 25.43 -0.45
CA GLU A 150 -3.69 25.49 -0.08
C GLU A 150 -3.95 24.59 1.13
N LEU A 151 -5.07 24.85 1.83
CA LEU A 151 -5.49 24.02 2.94
C LEU A 151 -6.61 23.08 2.49
N TYR A 152 -6.35 21.79 2.45
CA TYR A 152 -7.39 20.77 2.31
C TYR A 152 -8.08 20.57 3.66
N ILE A 153 -9.38 20.84 3.72
CA ILE A 153 -10.17 20.63 4.93
C ILE A 153 -10.76 19.22 4.88
N GLY A 154 -10.21 18.35 5.73
CA GLY A 154 -10.74 17.02 6.00
C GLY A 154 -11.61 17.00 7.27
N GLY A 155 -11.77 15.79 7.82
CA GLY A 155 -12.57 15.58 9.03
C GLY A 155 -11.77 15.68 10.34
N THR A 156 -10.45 15.50 10.28
CA THR A 156 -9.63 15.32 11.49
C THR A 156 -9.40 16.59 12.32
N CYS A 157 -9.74 17.76 11.81
CA CYS A 157 -9.65 19.01 12.57
C CYS A 157 -10.96 19.42 13.23
N GLY A 158 -12.08 18.75 12.94
CA GLY A 158 -13.40 19.09 13.47
C GLY A 158 -14.10 20.25 12.74
N CYS A 159 -13.62 20.71 11.56
CA CYS A 159 -14.32 21.68 10.74
C CYS A 159 -15.65 21.09 10.25
N GLU A 160 -16.71 21.93 10.22
CA GLU A 160 -17.97 21.56 9.59
C GLU A 160 -17.80 21.51 8.05
N GLY A 161 -18.50 20.59 7.39
CA GLY A 161 -18.56 20.56 5.92
C GLY A 161 -18.15 19.25 5.29
N TRP A 162 -17.72 18.25 6.05
CA TRP A 162 -17.55 16.89 5.52
C TRP A 162 -18.77 16.03 5.88
N GLU A 163 -19.57 15.67 4.89
CA GLU A 163 -20.80 14.92 5.12
C GLU A 163 -20.50 13.45 5.40
N ARG A 164 -21.29 12.84 6.31
CA ARG A 164 -21.18 11.41 6.70
C ARG A 164 -21.24 10.45 5.50
N GLU A 165 -21.88 10.85 4.41
CA GLU A 165 -21.98 10.03 3.19
C GLU A 165 -20.65 9.99 2.44
N THR A 166 -19.92 11.10 2.43
CA THR A 166 -18.56 11.19 1.90
C THR A 166 -17.60 10.28 2.67
N VAL A 167 -17.79 10.14 3.99
CA VAL A 167 -17.02 9.24 4.86
C VAL A 167 -17.24 7.78 4.49
N ARG A 168 -18.49 7.38 4.22
CA ARG A 168 -18.77 6.00 3.84
C ARG A 168 -18.11 5.64 2.52
N ILE A 169 -18.23 6.50 1.51
CA ILE A 169 -17.61 6.30 0.20
C ILE A 169 -16.08 6.23 0.34
N ARG A 170 -15.49 7.10 1.17
CA ARG A 170 -14.05 7.10 1.43
C ARG A 170 -13.60 5.91 2.25
N ARG A 171 -14.41 5.43 3.19
CA ARG A 171 -14.14 4.20 3.95
C ARG A 171 -14.15 2.99 3.03
N ASP A 172 -15.15 2.89 2.14
CA ASP A 172 -15.24 1.80 1.17
C ASP A 172 -13.99 1.80 0.25
N LYS A 173 -13.55 3.00 -0.17
CA LYS A 173 -12.32 3.15 -0.96
C LYS A 173 -11.07 2.80 -0.13
N TRP A 174 -10.98 3.26 1.10
CA TRP A 174 -9.89 2.95 2.02
C TRP A 174 -9.79 1.45 2.32
N GLU A 175 -10.92 0.79 2.53
CA GLU A 175 -10.95 -0.67 2.71
C GLU A 175 -10.43 -1.41 1.48
N THR A 176 -10.65 -0.86 0.27
CA THR A 176 -10.07 -1.37 -0.97
C THR A 176 -8.56 -1.10 -1.04
N ASP A 177 -8.13 0.11 -0.71
CA ASP A 177 -6.71 0.51 -0.69
C ASP A 177 -5.93 -0.22 0.43
N LEU A 178 -6.57 -0.45 1.59
CA LEU A 178 -6.03 -1.34 2.64
C LEU A 178 -5.84 -2.77 2.14
N SER A 179 -6.58 -3.22 1.13
CA SER A 179 -6.34 -4.53 0.55
C SER A 179 -4.99 -4.60 -0.16
N GLU A 180 -4.51 -3.52 -0.77
CA GLU A 180 -3.15 -3.45 -1.33
C GLU A 180 -2.08 -3.45 -0.23
N THR A 181 -2.27 -2.65 0.83
CA THR A 181 -1.37 -2.69 2.01
C THR A 181 -1.48 -4.03 2.74
N GLY A 182 -2.68 -4.60 2.82
CA GLY A 182 -2.95 -5.94 3.31
C GLY A 182 -2.24 -7.01 2.48
N PHE A 183 -2.05 -6.78 1.18
CA PHE A 183 -1.31 -7.69 0.30
C PHE A 183 0.11 -7.92 0.79
N TYR A 184 0.86 -6.87 1.14
CA TYR A 184 2.23 -7.03 1.67
C TYR A 184 2.26 -7.76 3.01
N SER A 185 1.33 -7.50 3.92
CA SER A 185 1.23 -8.23 5.19
C SER A 185 0.88 -9.69 4.95
N CYS A 186 -0.04 -9.95 4.05
CA CYS A 186 -0.46 -11.29 3.70
C CYS A 186 0.61 -12.05 2.92
N PHE A 187 1.38 -11.36 2.06
CA PHE A 187 2.54 -11.93 1.40
C PHE A 187 3.62 -12.36 2.39
N ASN A 188 3.89 -11.56 3.42
CA ASN A 188 4.83 -11.92 4.48
C ASN A 188 4.32 -13.14 5.27
N ASN A 189 3.03 -13.17 5.64
CA ASN A 189 2.42 -14.32 6.31
C ASN A 189 2.51 -15.58 5.43
N MET A 190 2.23 -15.45 4.14
CA MET A 190 2.37 -16.55 3.18
C MET A 190 3.82 -17.07 3.13
N ALA A 191 4.80 -16.17 3.11
CA ALA A 191 6.21 -16.54 3.10
C ALA A 191 6.60 -17.32 4.37
N ASP A 192 6.17 -16.86 5.54
CA ASP A 192 6.40 -17.51 6.82
C ASP A 192 5.71 -18.89 6.88
N ASP A 193 4.46 -18.98 6.44
CA ASP A 193 3.71 -20.22 6.39
C ASP A 193 4.34 -21.24 5.41
N LEU A 194 4.85 -20.77 4.26
CA LEU A 194 5.53 -21.63 3.28
C LEU A 194 6.86 -22.18 3.82
N VAL A 195 7.63 -21.36 4.54
CA VAL A 195 8.90 -21.80 5.16
C VAL A 195 8.66 -22.85 6.25
N ALA A 196 7.50 -22.82 6.90
CA ALA A 196 7.15 -23.79 7.94
C ALA A 196 6.74 -25.18 7.39
N GLN A 197 6.51 -25.30 6.06
CA GLN A 197 6.05 -26.56 5.49
C GLN A 197 7.15 -27.63 5.44
N THR A 198 6.78 -28.86 5.75
CA THR A 198 7.71 -30.00 5.83
C THR A 198 7.53 -31.00 4.70
N SER A 199 6.51 -30.86 3.87
CA SER A 199 6.27 -31.66 2.67
C SER A 199 5.91 -30.80 1.47
N VAL A 200 6.11 -31.35 0.27
CA VAL A 200 5.76 -30.68 -0.99
C VAL A 200 4.26 -30.52 -1.11
N GLU A 201 3.50 -31.50 -0.65
CA GLU A 201 2.04 -31.47 -0.64
C GLU A 201 1.53 -30.33 0.25
N SER A 202 1.99 -30.24 1.51
CA SER A 202 1.59 -29.17 2.41
C SER A 202 2.02 -27.78 1.91
N PHE A 203 3.15 -27.71 1.19
CA PHE A 203 3.60 -26.46 0.56
C PHE A 203 2.58 -25.98 -0.49
N PHE A 204 2.11 -26.84 -1.40
CA PHE A 204 1.14 -26.47 -2.41
C PHE A 204 -0.26 -26.25 -1.83
N ASP A 205 -0.64 -26.96 -0.79
CA ASP A 205 -1.87 -26.69 -0.04
C ASP A 205 -1.84 -25.26 0.50
N THR A 206 -0.73 -24.87 1.15
CA THR A 206 -0.54 -23.50 1.64
C THR A 206 -0.59 -22.48 0.50
N VAL A 207 0.12 -22.69 -0.63
CA VAL A 207 0.03 -21.81 -1.79
C VAL A 207 -1.42 -21.61 -2.23
N SER A 208 -2.20 -22.70 -2.31
CA SER A 208 -3.59 -22.62 -2.76
C SER A 208 -4.49 -21.81 -1.81
N GLU A 209 -4.19 -21.79 -0.51
CA GLU A 209 -4.91 -20.99 0.49
C GLU A 209 -4.71 -19.48 0.28
N TYR A 210 -3.59 -19.07 -0.30
CA TYR A 210 -3.26 -17.66 -0.54
C TYR A 210 -3.62 -17.15 -1.94
N VAL A 211 -4.09 -17.98 -2.85
CA VAL A 211 -4.43 -17.56 -4.24
C VAL A 211 -5.50 -16.48 -4.29
N TYR A 212 -6.37 -16.37 -3.28
CA TYR A 212 -7.38 -15.32 -3.22
C TYR A 212 -6.81 -13.89 -3.27
N GLN A 213 -5.53 -13.69 -2.96
CA GLN A 213 -4.89 -12.38 -2.94
C GLN A 213 -4.64 -11.78 -4.31
N ILE A 214 -4.60 -12.60 -5.36
CA ILE A 214 -4.44 -12.13 -6.75
C ILE A 214 -5.78 -11.87 -7.44
N ARG A 215 -6.87 -11.76 -6.69
CA ARG A 215 -8.20 -11.42 -7.23
C ARG A 215 -8.27 -9.95 -7.67
N PRO A 216 -9.14 -9.63 -8.62
CA PRO A 216 -10.09 -10.53 -9.29
C PRO A 216 -9.42 -11.38 -10.39
N PHE A 217 -9.70 -12.67 -10.45
CA PHE A 217 -9.31 -13.54 -11.56
C PHE A 217 -10.45 -14.49 -11.94
N GLU A 218 -10.50 -14.92 -13.20
CA GLU A 218 -11.43 -15.95 -13.67
C GLU A 218 -10.87 -17.34 -13.45
N SER A 219 -9.55 -17.51 -13.66
CA SER A 219 -8.86 -18.76 -13.30
C SER A 219 -7.38 -18.52 -12.98
N PHE A 220 -6.88 -19.34 -12.06
CA PHE A 220 -5.47 -19.43 -11.70
C PHE A 220 -5.00 -20.87 -11.87
N HIS A 221 -3.81 -21.05 -12.47
CA HIS A 221 -3.20 -22.35 -12.66
C HIS A 221 -1.74 -22.31 -12.24
N LEU A 222 -1.29 -23.34 -11.49
CA LEU A 222 0.11 -23.58 -11.19
C LEU A 222 0.57 -24.85 -11.91
N CYS A 223 1.48 -24.71 -12.85
CA CYS A 223 1.98 -25.77 -13.71
C CYS A 223 3.48 -25.97 -13.46
N LEU A 224 3.87 -27.18 -13.07
CA LEU A 224 5.25 -27.52 -12.75
C LEU A 224 5.83 -28.55 -13.71
N ASN A 225 7.13 -28.45 -13.94
CA ASN A 225 7.91 -29.42 -14.71
C ASN A 225 7.93 -30.80 -14.02
N ASP A 226 8.21 -31.86 -14.74
CA ASP A 226 8.27 -33.26 -14.25
C ASP A 226 9.16 -33.46 -13.01
N TYR A 227 10.13 -32.58 -12.78
CA TYR A 227 11.12 -32.70 -11.73
C TYR A 227 10.57 -32.44 -10.31
N TRP A 228 9.38 -31.87 -10.17
CA TRP A 228 8.84 -31.52 -8.86
C TRP A 228 8.62 -32.72 -7.94
N ARG A 229 8.39 -33.91 -8.53
CA ARG A 229 8.20 -35.19 -7.79
C ARG A 229 9.52 -35.90 -7.42
N ASN A 230 10.60 -35.56 -8.10
CA ASN A 230 11.87 -36.25 -7.91
C ASN A 230 13.01 -35.22 -7.75
N PRO A 231 13.24 -34.69 -6.54
CA PRO A 231 14.28 -33.71 -6.26
C PRO A 231 15.69 -34.19 -6.60
N GLU A 232 15.94 -35.51 -6.60
CA GLU A 232 17.24 -36.06 -6.95
C GLU A 232 17.60 -35.90 -8.43
N VAL A 233 16.60 -35.82 -9.30
CA VAL A 233 16.78 -35.50 -10.74
C VAL A 233 17.13 -34.01 -10.93
N MET A 234 16.84 -33.17 -9.98
CA MET A 234 17.21 -31.73 -10.02
C MET A 234 18.72 -31.49 -9.91
N THR A 235 19.52 -32.50 -9.57
CA THR A 235 20.99 -32.37 -9.47
C THR A 235 21.73 -32.59 -10.78
N GLY A 236 21.06 -33.00 -11.83
CA GLY A 236 21.66 -33.18 -13.16
C GLY A 236 21.73 -31.89 -13.96
N ASP A 237 22.95 -31.37 -14.18
CA ASP A 237 23.20 -30.07 -14.82
C ASP A 237 22.57 -29.91 -16.21
N GLU A 238 22.34 -30.96 -16.96
CA GLU A 238 21.80 -30.88 -18.34
C GLU A 238 20.28 -30.67 -18.40
N ALA A 239 19.53 -31.36 -17.54
CA ALA A 239 18.05 -31.28 -17.57
C ALA A 239 17.52 -29.94 -17.12
N LEU A 240 18.25 -29.22 -16.27
CA LEU A 240 17.83 -27.96 -15.67
C LEU A 240 18.12 -26.74 -16.58
N ARG A 241 19.01 -26.88 -17.56
CA ARG A 241 19.38 -25.82 -18.51
C ARG A 241 18.47 -25.76 -19.74
N HIS A 242 17.63 -26.76 -19.97
CA HIS A 242 16.83 -26.90 -21.20
C HIS A 242 15.39 -26.38 -21.13
N GLY A 243 15.03 -25.61 -20.08
CA GLY A 243 13.70 -25.01 -20.00
C GLY A 243 12.64 -25.97 -19.46
N TYR A 244 11.50 -26.05 -20.16
CA TYR A 244 10.38 -26.88 -19.76
C TYR A 244 10.55 -28.33 -20.22
N THR A 245 10.06 -29.28 -19.39
CA THR A 245 9.97 -30.70 -19.75
C THR A 245 8.89 -30.93 -20.83
N ASP A 246 8.89 -32.09 -21.49
CA ASP A 246 7.88 -32.41 -22.54
C ASP A 246 6.46 -32.39 -21.99
N HIS A 247 6.29 -32.65 -20.69
CA HIS A 247 5.02 -32.58 -19.98
C HIS A 247 5.15 -31.68 -18.75
N VAL A 248 4.04 -31.08 -18.38
CA VAL A 248 3.88 -30.33 -17.13
C VAL A 248 2.70 -30.87 -16.33
N TYR A 249 2.82 -30.75 -15.01
CA TYR A 249 1.80 -31.12 -14.07
C TYR A 249 1.08 -29.87 -13.60
N ARG A 250 -0.23 -29.77 -13.82
CA ARG A 250 -1.05 -28.71 -13.25
C ARG A 250 -1.46 -29.10 -11.84
N LEU A 251 -0.78 -28.55 -10.83
CA LEU A 251 -1.02 -28.89 -9.43
C LEU A 251 -2.18 -28.11 -8.85
N ILE A 252 -2.34 -26.83 -9.24
CA ILE A 252 -3.41 -25.97 -8.75
C ILE A 252 -4.25 -25.51 -9.94
N LYS A 253 -5.55 -25.63 -9.82
CA LYS A 253 -6.55 -24.98 -10.65
C LYS A 253 -7.61 -24.37 -9.75
N CYS A 254 -7.72 -23.04 -9.76
CA CYS A 254 -8.70 -22.30 -8.97
C CYS A 254 -9.59 -21.48 -9.89
N GLY A 255 -10.90 -21.45 -9.62
CA GLY A 255 -11.87 -20.55 -10.21
C GLY A 255 -12.19 -19.36 -9.31
N PRO A 256 -13.12 -18.46 -9.73
CA PRO A 256 -13.47 -17.25 -8.98
C PRO A 256 -14.23 -17.56 -7.67
N ASP A 257 -14.97 -18.66 -7.60
CA ASP A 257 -15.76 -19.06 -6.45
C ASP A 257 -14.98 -19.98 -5.50
N GLU A 258 -14.72 -19.48 -4.29
CA GLU A 258 -13.91 -20.14 -3.26
C GLU A 258 -14.42 -21.52 -2.80
N LYS A 259 -15.67 -21.84 -3.08
CA LYS A 259 -16.34 -23.01 -2.48
C LYS A 259 -16.24 -24.29 -3.31
N GLU A 260 -15.93 -24.20 -4.59
CA GLU A 260 -16.14 -25.37 -5.45
C GLU A 260 -14.89 -26.04 -6.03
N GLU A 261 -13.73 -25.41 -6.15
CA GLU A 261 -12.60 -26.07 -6.84
C GLU A 261 -11.18 -25.72 -6.33
N ARG A 262 -10.93 -25.84 -5.04
CA ARG A 262 -9.56 -26.00 -4.54
C ARG A 262 -9.16 -27.46 -4.65
N HIS A 263 -8.75 -27.89 -5.85
CA HIS A 263 -8.24 -29.25 -6.01
C HIS A 263 -6.78 -29.21 -6.42
N ILE A 264 -5.92 -29.60 -5.49
CA ILE A 264 -4.58 -30.02 -5.87
C ILE A 264 -4.71 -31.34 -6.58
N ARG A 265 -4.38 -31.33 -7.88
CA ARG A 265 -4.43 -32.52 -8.72
C ARG A 265 -3.01 -32.96 -9.05
N TYR A 266 -2.69 -34.14 -8.63
CA TYR A 266 -1.40 -34.74 -8.96
C TYR A 266 -1.40 -35.57 -10.24
N ASP A 267 -2.53 -35.69 -10.90
CA ASP A 267 -2.78 -36.49 -12.10
C ASP A 267 -3.14 -35.65 -13.35
N ASP A 268 -3.22 -34.34 -13.22
CA ASP A 268 -3.50 -33.44 -14.32
C ASP A 268 -2.20 -33.08 -15.06
N VAL A 269 -1.95 -33.81 -16.14
CA VAL A 269 -0.70 -33.76 -16.92
C VAL A 269 -1.01 -33.45 -18.38
N PHE A 270 -0.28 -32.54 -19.00
CA PHE A 270 -0.41 -32.23 -20.41
C PHE A 270 0.95 -31.87 -21.03
N GLU A 271 1.00 -31.90 -22.38
CA GLU A 271 2.19 -31.53 -23.14
C GLU A 271 2.55 -30.06 -22.93
N SER A 272 3.78 -29.75 -22.56
CA SER A 272 4.27 -28.38 -22.32
C SER A 272 4.08 -27.47 -23.53
N ALA A 273 4.16 -28.02 -24.74
CA ALA A 273 3.93 -27.29 -25.99
C ALA A 273 2.52 -26.67 -26.09
N LYS A 274 1.56 -27.19 -25.35
CA LYS A 274 0.20 -26.63 -25.30
C LYS A 274 0.10 -25.42 -24.37
N LEU A 275 1.09 -25.18 -23.54
CA LEU A 275 1.13 -24.14 -22.50
C LEU A 275 0.01 -24.31 -21.47
N LEU A 276 -1.23 -24.28 -21.92
CA LEU A 276 -2.43 -24.50 -21.09
C LEU A 276 -3.57 -25.02 -21.97
N PRO A 277 -4.24 -26.16 -21.63
CA PRO A 277 -5.33 -26.69 -22.42
C PRO A 277 -6.46 -25.70 -22.68
N GLU A 278 -6.77 -24.85 -21.71
CA GLU A 278 -7.81 -23.83 -21.75
C GLU A 278 -7.56 -22.75 -22.81
N LEU A 279 -6.36 -22.58 -23.32
CA LEU A 279 -6.08 -21.66 -24.42
C LEU A 279 -6.82 -22.01 -25.72
N TYR A 280 -7.18 -23.27 -25.90
CA TYR A 280 -7.80 -23.81 -27.11
C TYR A 280 -9.32 -23.99 -26.98
N GLU A 281 -9.89 -23.57 -25.87
CA GLU A 281 -11.34 -23.57 -25.67
C GLU A 281 -11.99 -22.39 -26.38
N ASP A 282 -13.17 -22.62 -26.99
CA ASP A 282 -13.97 -21.55 -27.57
C ASP A 282 -14.55 -20.66 -26.45
N ARG A 283 -14.48 -19.34 -26.65
CA ARG A 283 -14.98 -18.33 -25.72
C ARG A 283 -15.82 -17.30 -26.45
N ASP A 284 -16.85 -16.82 -25.75
CA ASP A 284 -17.75 -15.80 -26.29
C ASP A 284 -17.19 -14.37 -26.18
N TYR A 285 -16.06 -14.18 -25.45
CA TYR A 285 -15.42 -12.89 -25.25
C TYR A 285 -13.88 -12.98 -25.32
N PRO A 286 -13.21 -11.89 -25.67
CA PRO A 286 -11.76 -11.82 -25.65
C PRO A 286 -11.22 -12.07 -24.23
N THR A 287 -10.25 -12.94 -24.11
CA THR A 287 -9.62 -13.33 -22.86
C THR A 287 -8.11 -13.29 -22.99
N ALA A 288 -7.42 -12.80 -21.98
CA ALA A 288 -5.97 -12.84 -21.92
C ALA A 288 -5.49 -13.74 -20.77
N PHE A 289 -4.44 -14.50 -21.06
CA PHE A 289 -3.74 -15.33 -20.10
C PHE A 289 -2.35 -14.75 -19.86
N ILE A 290 -2.02 -14.49 -18.60
CA ILE A 290 -0.71 -14.00 -18.19
C ILE A 290 0.09 -15.18 -17.66
N PHE A 291 1.22 -15.47 -18.32
CA PHE A 291 2.14 -16.53 -17.93
C PHE A 291 3.31 -15.94 -17.16
N THR A 292 3.45 -16.35 -15.90
CA THR A 292 4.57 -15.97 -15.04
C THR A 292 5.47 -17.18 -14.87
N PRO A 293 6.68 -17.19 -15.49
CA PRO A 293 7.60 -18.29 -15.34
C PRO A 293 8.19 -18.32 -13.92
N LEU A 294 8.36 -19.53 -13.40
CA LEU A 294 8.92 -19.79 -12.07
C LEU A 294 10.37 -20.22 -12.21
N PHE A 295 11.28 -19.32 -11.78
CA PHE A 295 12.72 -19.56 -11.83
C PHE A 295 13.36 -19.42 -10.45
N PHE A 296 14.43 -20.18 -10.27
CA PHE A 296 15.40 -19.90 -9.22
C PHE A 296 16.79 -20.02 -9.84
N GLN A 297 17.51 -18.91 -9.94
CA GLN A 297 18.76 -18.79 -10.68
C GLN A 297 18.55 -19.17 -12.16
N ASP A 298 19.24 -20.17 -12.69
CA ASP A 298 19.13 -20.69 -14.06
C ASP A 298 18.15 -21.87 -14.23
N ARG A 299 17.38 -22.18 -13.17
CA ARG A 299 16.48 -23.33 -13.10
C ARG A 299 15.03 -22.93 -13.29
N SER A 300 14.38 -23.52 -14.29
CA SER A 300 12.95 -23.39 -14.49
C SER A 300 12.19 -24.48 -13.73
N PHE A 301 11.24 -24.09 -12.88
CA PHE A 301 10.37 -25.04 -12.15
C PHE A 301 9.02 -25.24 -12.83
N GLY A 302 8.65 -24.33 -13.73
CA GLY A 302 7.36 -24.32 -14.36
C GLY A 302 6.86 -22.89 -14.57
N TYR A 303 5.56 -22.69 -14.47
CA TYR A 303 4.91 -21.38 -14.62
C TYR A 303 3.59 -21.33 -13.87
N ALA A 304 3.22 -20.13 -13.44
CA ALA A 304 1.86 -19.79 -13.02
C ALA A 304 1.12 -19.14 -14.20
N VAL A 305 -0.19 -19.32 -14.25
CA VAL A 305 -1.07 -18.70 -15.26
C VAL A 305 -2.25 -18.06 -14.57
N VAL A 306 -2.48 -16.80 -14.87
CA VAL A 306 -3.65 -16.06 -14.41
C VAL A 306 -4.49 -15.66 -15.61
N ASN A 307 -5.79 -15.88 -15.52
CA ASN A 307 -6.77 -15.38 -16.48
C ASN A 307 -7.71 -14.42 -15.73
N TYR A 308 -7.75 -13.16 -16.15
CA TYR A 308 -8.59 -12.13 -15.57
C TYR A 308 -9.96 -11.97 -16.24
N GLY A 309 -10.29 -12.83 -17.22
CA GLY A 309 -11.56 -12.80 -17.91
C GLY A 309 -11.75 -11.58 -18.81
N ALA A 310 -12.97 -11.05 -18.82
CA ALA A 310 -13.35 -9.90 -19.64
C ALA A 310 -13.10 -8.53 -19.00
N GLU A 311 -12.53 -8.47 -17.80
CA GLU A 311 -12.28 -7.23 -17.05
C GLU A 311 -10.99 -6.52 -17.56
N PRO A 312 -11.10 -5.50 -18.43
CA PRO A 312 -9.93 -4.87 -19.04
C PRO A 312 -9.09 -4.03 -18.07
N ARG A 313 -9.66 -3.58 -16.95
CA ARG A 313 -8.99 -2.69 -16.00
C ARG A 313 -7.81 -3.35 -15.28
N VAL A 314 -7.84 -4.64 -15.10
CA VAL A 314 -6.77 -5.37 -14.39
C VAL A 314 -5.47 -5.45 -15.20
N TYR A 315 -5.53 -5.20 -16.51
CA TYR A 315 -4.37 -5.23 -17.40
C TYR A 315 -3.60 -3.92 -17.47
N GLU A 316 -4.10 -2.85 -16.85
CA GLU A 316 -3.44 -1.55 -16.80
C GLU A 316 -2.42 -1.47 -15.66
N ASP A 317 -2.57 -2.32 -14.63
CA ASP A 317 -1.76 -2.29 -13.39
C ASP A 317 -0.72 -3.44 -13.31
N VAL A 318 -0.55 -4.24 -14.37
CA VAL A 318 0.40 -5.34 -14.49
C VAL A 318 1.50 -4.99 -15.50
#